data_8387729b1990a0b90fa1529b9f7a020d
#
_entry.id   8387729b1990a0b90fa1529b9f7a020d
#
_cell.length_a   1.000
_cell.length_b   1.000
_cell.length_c   1.000
_cell.angle_alpha   90.00
_cell.angle_beta   90.00
_cell.angle_gamma   90.00
#
_symmetry.space_group_name_H-M   'P 1'
#
loop_
_entity.id
_entity.type
_entity.pdbx_description
1 polymer ?
#
loop_
_entity_poly.entity_id
_entity_poly.type
_entity_poly.pdbx_seq_one_letter_code
_entity_poly.pdbx_strand_id
1 'polypeptide(L)'
;MKQDRRRTRKLSTLALTGALVLPALPAPALAGAPAGSGTENSWRDSAPFNQISSATAFLADRGVTFGGFLQLDGSHVLSGGLPDSLAFDAQRLLDINATLDTQKLLGWPGGTLFLDVQSHSGSNVITHQVPALADPDNMDAYAETSVDRAWYQQDLLGQKGQLQLGLMYVDDQFFTVPYGQNFISLDFSSDASISTFVLPTFPKGAWGGDVFLYPDSHLSFAAGLFKDHATELSYDPGGQLLVTEEAWQGRWGGLPLKLQVGAWLDTGRFRRFLGGTVHRAAAVYLVASEKLWQPAGSADRGIGMFLQYGTAPASVAAVRQHIGFGLVWTGLAASRPHDEIGIAFSDSLLTAENRFRYGYESELEGYYQFDASHGWTIQPDFEYWRHPSGGITPPTVLGAVRVMYSF
;
A
#
# COMPACT_ATOMS: atom_id res chain seq x y z
N MET A 1 3.75 49.76 -48.11
CA MET A 1 2.96 50.03 -46.89
C MET A 1 1.96 48.90 -46.72
N LYS A 2 2.35 47.81 -46.04
CA LYS A 2 1.48 46.76 -45.50
C LYS A 2 2.19 46.15 -44.29
N GLN A 3 1.64 46.41 -43.12
CA GLN A 3 2.12 45.89 -41.85
C GLN A 3 1.82 44.41 -41.76
N ASP A 4 2.84 43.61 -41.55
CA ASP A 4 2.76 42.20 -41.23
C ASP A 4 2.61 42.03 -39.70
N ARG A 5 1.40 41.68 -39.27
CA ARG A 5 1.09 41.39 -37.86
C ARG A 5 1.54 39.98 -37.57
N ARG A 6 2.74 39.79 -37.04
CA ARG A 6 3.14 38.54 -36.39
C ARG A 6 2.26 38.33 -35.16
N ARG A 7 1.31 37.40 -35.25
CA ARG A 7 0.63 36.79 -34.14
C ARG A 7 1.64 35.90 -33.38
N THR A 8 2.16 36.38 -32.30
CA THR A 8 2.80 35.55 -31.29
C THR A 8 1.70 34.67 -30.66
N ARG A 9 1.64 33.40 -31.04
CA ARG A 9 0.97 32.38 -30.30
C ARG A 9 1.71 32.24 -28.97
N LYS A 10 1.08 32.73 -27.88
CA LYS A 10 1.43 32.28 -26.53
C LYS A 10 1.09 30.79 -26.49
N LEU A 11 2.09 29.95 -26.56
CA LEU A 11 2.03 28.59 -26.10
C LEU A 11 1.80 28.72 -24.58
N SER A 12 0.56 28.53 -24.16
CA SER A 12 0.25 28.20 -22.78
C SER A 12 0.94 26.86 -22.54
N THR A 13 2.06 26.93 -21.85
CA THR A 13 2.68 25.76 -21.21
C THR A 13 1.64 25.25 -20.23
N LEU A 14 0.85 24.26 -20.67
CA LEU A 14 0.20 23.34 -19.74
C LEU A 14 1.38 22.63 -19.07
N ALA A 15 1.72 23.08 -17.88
CA ALA A 15 2.49 22.27 -16.96
C ALA A 15 1.63 21.04 -16.66
N LEU A 16 1.86 19.96 -17.41
CA LEU A 16 1.54 18.62 -16.96
C LEU A 16 2.52 18.35 -15.81
N THR A 17 2.18 18.84 -14.63
CA THR A 17 2.69 18.31 -13.38
C THR A 17 1.98 16.98 -13.13
N GLY A 18 2.20 16.04 -14.03
CA GLY A 18 2.11 14.63 -13.74
C GLY A 18 3.43 14.28 -13.06
N ALA A 19 3.65 14.77 -11.85
CA ALA A 19 4.55 14.09 -10.96
C ALA A 19 3.91 12.72 -10.76
N LEU A 20 4.46 11.68 -11.40
CA LEU A 20 4.39 10.34 -10.87
C LEU A 20 5.27 10.36 -9.62
N VAL A 21 4.80 11.04 -8.60
CA VAL A 21 5.12 10.69 -7.26
C VAL A 21 4.38 9.35 -7.13
N LEU A 22 5.10 8.24 -7.31
CA LEU A 22 4.67 7.01 -6.68
C LEU A 22 4.60 7.38 -5.23
N PRO A 23 3.42 7.40 -4.61
CA PRO A 23 3.31 7.77 -3.24
C PRO A 23 4.18 6.78 -2.46
N ALA A 24 5.10 7.27 -1.70
CA ALA A 24 5.25 6.72 -0.37
C ALA A 24 3.84 6.44 0.10
N LEU A 25 3.51 5.20 0.44
CA LEU A 25 2.14 4.69 0.63
C LEU A 25 1.10 5.73 0.23
N PRO A 26 0.12 5.46 -0.54
CA PRO A 26 -1.00 6.35 -0.53
C PRO A 26 -1.44 6.38 0.95
N ALA A 27 -1.01 7.32 1.71
CA ALA A 27 -1.93 7.94 2.61
C ALA A 27 -3.17 8.07 1.75
N PRO A 28 -4.30 7.39 2.06
CA PRO A 28 -5.44 7.24 1.17
C PRO A 28 -5.57 8.54 0.44
N ALA A 29 -5.49 8.51 -0.89
CA ALA A 29 -5.20 9.70 -1.68
C ALA A 29 -6.08 10.78 -1.13
N LEU A 30 -5.52 11.71 -0.41
CA LEU A 30 -6.21 12.92 -0.03
C LEU A 30 -6.51 13.53 -1.39
N ALA A 31 -7.66 13.13 -1.95
CA ALA A 31 -8.28 13.83 -3.05
C ALA A 31 -8.23 15.27 -2.61
N GLY A 32 -7.43 16.07 -3.30
CA GLY A 32 -7.22 17.46 -2.93
C GLY A 32 -8.58 18.02 -2.63
N ALA A 33 -8.80 18.39 -1.36
CA ALA A 33 -10.08 18.87 -0.93
C ALA A 33 -10.47 19.96 -1.92
N PRO A 34 -11.59 19.87 -2.63
CA PRO A 34 -12.04 20.95 -3.48
C PRO A 34 -12.07 22.16 -2.60
N ALA A 35 -11.49 23.27 -3.03
CA ALA A 35 -11.59 24.55 -2.35
C ALA A 35 -13.06 24.84 -2.14
N GLY A 36 -13.59 24.37 -1.01
CA GLY A 36 -14.98 24.50 -0.61
C GLY A 36 -15.25 25.97 -0.39
N SER A 37 -16.07 26.51 -1.24
CA SER A 37 -16.69 27.79 -1.05
C SER A 37 -17.49 27.76 0.25
N GLY A 38 -16.99 28.49 1.27
CA GLY A 38 -17.81 29.10 2.30
C GLY A 38 -18.55 28.21 3.28
N THR A 39 -18.24 28.50 4.51
CA THR A 39 -18.93 28.24 5.78
C THR A 39 -18.57 26.94 6.52
N GLU A 40 -18.02 27.16 7.69
CA GLU A 40 -17.94 26.31 8.85
C GLU A 40 -16.68 25.43 9.02
N ASN A 41 -15.57 26.11 9.31
CA ASN A 41 -14.46 25.49 10.04
C ASN A 41 -14.27 26.18 11.42
N SER A 42 -15.34 26.40 12.16
CA SER A 42 -15.29 27.16 13.42
C SER A 42 -14.36 26.58 14.48
N TRP A 43 -14.11 25.26 14.44
CA TRP A 43 -13.17 24.63 15.37
C TRP A 43 -11.69 24.77 14.92
N ARG A 44 -11.42 24.86 13.60
CA ARG A 44 -10.08 25.16 13.07
C ARG A 44 -9.67 26.61 13.32
N ASP A 45 -10.66 27.48 13.43
CA ASP A 45 -10.44 28.90 13.75
C ASP A 45 -10.27 29.14 15.26
N SER A 46 -10.49 28.12 16.09
CA SER A 46 -10.21 28.17 17.52
C SER A 46 -8.73 27.93 17.83
N ALA A 47 -8.14 28.73 18.70
CA ALA A 47 -6.83 28.41 19.26
C ALA A 47 -6.95 27.13 20.12
N PRO A 48 -6.03 26.15 20.00
CA PRO A 48 -4.70 26.19 19.37
C PRO A 48 -4.66 25.78 17.87
N PHE A 49 -5.76 25.29 17.28
CA PHE A 49 -5.76 24.71 15.92
C PHE A 49 -5.38 25.73 14.83
N ASN A 50 -5.81 26.98 14.98
CA ASN A 50 -5.41 28.05 14.07
C ASN A 50 -3.90 28.33 14.13
N GLN A 51 -3.27 28.22 15.30
CA GLN A 51 -1.82 28.39 15.43
C GLN A 51 -1.05 27.23 14.81
N ILE A 52 -1.56 26.00 14.93
CA ILE A 52 -0.96 24.81 14.31
C ILE A 52 -1.08 24.93 12.78
N SER A 53 -2.25 25.30 12.25
CA SER A 53 -2.46 25.42 10.80
C SER A 53 -1.60 26.55 10.19
N SER A 54 -1.42 27.67 10.88
CA SER A 54 -0.55 28.76 10.41
C SER A 54 0.93 28.38 10.48
N ALA A 55 1.35 27.64 11.51
CA ALA A 55 2.72 27.16 11.65
C ALA A 55 3.05 26.09 10.59
N THR A 56 2.14 25.15 10.30
CA THR A 56 2.35 24.14 9.25
C THR A 56 2.39 24.77 7.86
N ALA A 57 1.54 25.76 7.56
CA ALA A 57 1.59 26.52 6.31
C ALA A 57 2.93 27.27 6.16
N PHE A 58 3.38 27.96 7.20
CA PHE A 58 4.68 28.64 7.22
C PHE A 58 5.87 27.69 6.97
N LEU A 59 5.81 26.47 7.51
CA LEU A 59 6.84 25.45 7.30
C LEU A 59 6.75 24.86 5.89
N ALA A 60 5.56 24.62 5.36
CA ALA A 60 5.33 24.11 4.01
C ALA A 60 5.87 25.08 2.94
N ASP A 61 5.71 26.39 3.12
CA ASP A 61 6.29 27.40 2.24
C ASP A 61 7.83 27.33 2.22
N ARG A 62 8.43 26.84 3.29
CA ARG A 62 9.88 26.64 3.43
C ARG A 62 10.35 25.25 3.06
N GLY A 63 9.46 24.37 2.63
CA GLY A 63 9.80 23.04 2.18
C GLY A 63 9.74 21.96 3.27
N VAL A 64 9.03 22.20 4.37
CA VAL A 64 8.79 21.18 5.41
C VAL A 64 7.29 20.95 5.51
N THR A 65 6.84 19.77 5.13
CA THR A 65 5.43 19.35 5.20
C THR A 65 5.29 18.25 6.23
N PHE A 66 4.30 18.35 7.10
CA PHE A 66 3.91 17.30 8.03
C PHE A 66 2.61 16.65 7.59
N GLY A 67 2.49 15.37 7.88
CA GLY A 67 1.29 14.59 7.66
C GLY A 67 1.25 13.40 8.60
N GLY A 68 0.20 12.63 8.49
CA GLY A 68 0.04 11.42 9.28
C GLY A 68 -1.40 10.97 9.35
N PHE A 69 -1.60 9.87 10.07
CA PHE A 69 -2.93 9.35 10.32
C PHE A 69 -2.99 8.61 11.66
N LEU A 70 -4.19 8.55 12.20
CA LEU A 70 -4.55 7.63 13.27
C LEU A 70 -5.52 6.61 12.69
N GLN A 71 -5.20 5.33 12.80
CA GLN A 71 -6.05 4.23 12.41
C GLN A 71 -6.38 3.38 13.62
N LEU A 72 -7.64 2.99 13.71
CA LEU A 72 -8.19 2.13 14.75
C LEU A 72 -8.98 1.02 14.08
N ASP A 73 -8.58 -0.23 14.29
CA ASP A 73 -9.28 -1.40 13.77
C ASP A 73 -9.85 -2.20 14.93
N GLY A 74 -11.08 -2.64 14.78
CA GLY A 74 -11.74 -3.51 15.73
C GLY A 74 -12.38 -4.68 15.00
N SER A 75 -12.07 -5.91 15.42
CA SER A 75 -12.52 -7.13 14.77
C SER A 75 -13.16 -8.12 15.74
N HIS A 76 -14.03 -8.96 15.18
CA HIS A 76 -14.72 -10.01 15.94
C HIS A 76 -15.11 -11.19 15.03
N VAL A 77 -14.80 -12.41 15.47
CA VAL A 77 -15.22 -13.61 14.79
C VAL A 77 -16.72 -13.84 14.97
N LEU A 78 -17.45 -13.88 13.86
CA LEU A 78 -18.90 -14.11 13.84
C LEU A 78 -19.23 -15.60 13.79
N SER A 79 -18.35 -16.41 13.16
CA SER A 79 -18.45 -17.88 13.18
C SER A 79 -17.12 -18.53 12.81
N GLY A 80 -16.86 -19.72 13.30
CA GLY A 80 -15.58 -20.44 13.11
C GLY A 80 -14.50 -19.89 14.02
N GLY A 81 -13.28 -19.72 13.49
CA GLY A 81 -12.14 -19.19 14.24
C GLY A 81 -11.53 -20.12 15.27
N LEU A 82 -10.65 -19.61 16.08
CA LEU A 82 -10.03 -20.31 17.19
C LEU A 82 -11.06 -20.55 18.32
N PRO A 83 -10.87 -21.56 19.19
CA PRO A 83 -11.84 -21.91 20.25
C PRO A 83 -12.21 -20.78 21.19
N ASP A 84 -11.30 -19.84 21.44
CA ASP A 84 -11.48 -18.70 22.35
C ASP A 84 -11.65 -17.37 21.60
N SER A 85 -11.98 -17.40 20.30
CA SER A 85 -12.05 -16.25 19.39
C SER A 85 -13.24 -15.31 19.59
N LEU A 86 -14.01 -15.49 20.68
CA LEU A 86 -15.18 -14.64 20.99
C LEU A 86 -14.81 -13.27 21.59
N ALA A 87 -13.53 -13.01 21.84
CA ALA A 87 -13.07 -11.71 22.28
C ALA A 87 -13.08 -10.71 21.09
N PHE A 88 -13.42 -9.47 21.38
CA PHE A 88 -13.24 -8.37 20.46
C PHE A 88 -11.77 -7.96 20.46
N ASP A 89 -11.12 -7.97 19.33
CA ASP A 89 -9.76 -7.47 19.16
C ASP A 89 -9.78 -6.02 18.68
N ALA A 90 -8.88 -5.22 19.22
CA ALA A 90 -8.73 -3.82 18.85
C ALA A 90 -7.26 -3.47 18.66
N GLN A 91 -6.98 -2.78 17.58
CA GLN A 91 -5.65 -2.33 17.19
C GLN A 91 -5.63 -0.82 16.95
N ARG A 92 -4.47 -0.23 17.10
CA ARG A 92 -4.22 1.18 16.89
C ARG A 92 -2.89 1.39 16.19
N LEU A 93 -2.89 2.18 15.14
CA LEU A 93 -1.69 2.70 14.46
C LEU A 93 -1.76 4.23 14.41
N LEU A 94 -0.75 4.88 14.95
CA LEU A 94 -0.49 6.32 14.77
C LEU A 94 0.75 6.47 13.92
N ASP A 95 0.61 7.15 12.80
CA ASP A 95 1.68 7.53 11.87
C ASP A 95 1.85 9.04 11.91
N ILE A 96 3.09 9.50 12.05
CA ILE A 96 3.45 10.91 11.97
C ILE A 96 4.67 11.02 11.07
N ASN A 97 4.55 11.78 9.98
CA ASN A 97 5.61 11.92 9.02
C ASN A 97 5.97 13.38 8.68
N ALA A 98 7.16 13.55 8.16
CA ALA A 98 7.67 14.81 7.65
C ALA A 98 8.34 14.59 6.29
N THR A 99 7.99 15.44 5.33
CA THR A 99 8.61 15.53 4.01
C THR A 99 9.35 16.86 3.88
N LEU A 100 10.62 16.80 3.44
CA LEU A 100 11.51 17.96 3.35
C LEU A 100 11.97 18.12 1.89
N ASP A 101 11.60 19.25 1.28
CA ASP A 101 12.04 19.66 -0.05
C ASP A 101 13.44 20.27 0.03
N THR A 102 14.46 19.60 -0.50
CA THR A 102 15.85 20.06 -0.41
C THR A 102 16.12 21.30 -1.25
N GLN A 103 15.33 21.55 -2.29
CA GLN A 103 15.48 22.76 -3.09
C GLN A 103 15.08 23.99 -2.31
N LYS A 104 13.95 23.93 -1.58
CA LYS A 104 13.49 25.04 -0.74
C LYS A 104 14.37 25.25 0.50
N LEU A 105 14.85 24.17 1.11
CA LEU A 105 15.65 24.22 2.34
C LEU A 105 17.11 24.57 2.09
N LEU A 106 17.72 23.99 1.05
CA LEU A 106 19.17 23.99 0.85
C LEU A 106 19.59 24.51 -0.53
N GLY A 107 18.64 24.80 -1.44
CA GLY A 107 18.93 25.13 -2.82
C GLY A 107 19.35 23.93 -3.68
N TRP A 108 19.17 22.72 -3.21
CA TRP A 108 19.50 21.47 -3.92
C TRP A 108 18.27 20.95 -4.66
N PRO A 109 18.26 21.00 -6.02
CA PRO A 109 17.09 20.66 -6.81
C PRO A 109 16.81 19.14 -6.89
N GLY A 110 15.52 18.79 -6.88
CA GLY A 110 15.04 17.43 -7.10
C GLY A 110 15.30 16.45 -5.97
N GLY A 111 15.71 16.92 -4.81
CA GLY A 111 15.90 16.08 -3.63
C GLY A 111 14.72 16.16 -2.66
N THR A 112 14.36 15.04 -2.05
CA THR A 112 13.34 14.92 -0.99
C THR A 112 13.88 14.06 0.14
N LEU A 113 13.74 14.51 1.38
CA LEU A 113 13.93 13.70 2.57
C LEU A 113 12.58 13.37 3.18
N PHE A 114 12.41 12.16 3.63
CA PHE A 114 11.21 11.68 4.32
C PHE A 114 11.59 11.03 5.63
N LEU A 115 10.82 11.30 6.66
CA LEU A 115 10.95 10.69 7.97
C LEU A 115 9.55 10.33 8.46
N ASP A 116 9.40 9.10 8.94
CA ASP A 116 8.17 8.55 9.46
C ASP A 116 8.40 7.87 10.80
N VAL A 117 7.54 8.19 11.75
CA VAL A 117 7.50 7.59 13.09
C VAL A 117 6.13 6.97 13.28
N GLN A 118 6.12 5.68 13.54
CA GLN A 118 4.90 4.92 13.80
C GLN A 118 4.83 4.44 15.25
N SER A 119 3.62 4.41 15.79
CA SER A 119 3.30 3.80 17.08
C SER A 119 2.09 2.91 16.92
N HIS A 120 2.31 1.61 17.01
CA HIS A 120 1.23 0.62 16.93
C HIS A 120 1.11 -0.19 18.22
N SER A 121 -0.10 -0.62 18.50
CA SER A 121 -0.42 -1.46 19.66
C SER A 121 -1.81 -2.05 19.52
N GLY A 122 -2.03 -3.15 20.15
CA GLY A 122 -3.33 -3.83 20.19
C GLY A 122 -3.18 -5.34 20.34
N SER A 123 -4.26 -6.02 20.14
CA SER A 123 -4.31 -7.48 20.04
C SER A 123 -3.99 -7.92 18.62
N ASN A 124 -3.66 -9.18 18.45
CA ASN A 124 -3.25 -9.76 17.18
C ASN A 124 -4.34 -10.72 16.67
N VAL A 125 -4.97 -10.38 15.54
CA VAL A 125 -6.10 -11.12 14.96
C VAL A 125 -5.70 -12.52 14.54
N ILE A 126 -4.49 -12.70 13.99
CA ILE A 126 -3.99 -14.01 13.56
C ILE A 126 -3.89 -14.98 14.74
N THR A 127 -3.32 -14.53 15.86
CA THR A 127 -3.10 -15.40 17.01
C THR A 127 -4.35 -15.63 17.84
N HIS A 128 -5.30 -14.72 17.82
CA HIS A 128 -6.48 -14.75 18.69
C HIS A 128 -7.76 -15.15 17.99
N GLN A 129 -7.89 -14.92 16.69
CA GLN A 129 -9.15 -15.10 15.98
C GLN A 129 -9.04 -16.00 14.76
N VAL A 130 -8.28 -15.58 13.74
CA VAL A 130 -8.19 -16.29 12.46
C VAL A 130 -6.72 -16.58 12.16
N PRO A 131 -6.26 -17.80 12.38
CA PRO A 131 -4.87 -18.18 12.13
C PRO A 131 -4.61 -18.38 10.63
N ALA A 132 -4.79 -17.32 9.82
CA ALA A 132 -4.52 -17.35 8.40
C ALA A 132 -3.01 -17.21 8.12
N LEU A 133 -2.55 -17.56 6.92
CA LEU A 133 -1.18 -17.35 6.48
C LEU A 133 -0.98 -15.90 6.01
N ALA A 134 -1.95 -15.35 5.29
CA ALA A 134 -2.01 -13.92 5.07
C ALA A 134 -2.74 -13.26 6.24
N ASP A 135 -2.31 -12.08 6.62
CA ASP A 135 -2.87 -11.37 7.77
C ASP A 135 -4.29 -10.89 7.48
N PRO A 136 -5.31 -11.31 8.26
CA PRO A 136 -6.67 -10.79 8.13
C PRO A 136 -6.77 -9.28 8.40
N ASP A 137 -5.78 -8.73 9.09
CA ASP A 137 -5.67 -7.30 9.33
C ASP A 137 -4.24 -6.85 9.04
N ASN A 138 -4.07 -6.03 8.01
CA ASN A 138 -2.76 -5.52 7.57
C ASN A 138 -2.09 -4.58 8.59
N MET A 139 -2.74 -4.33 9.72
CA MET A 139 -2.19 -3.65 10.90
C MET A 139 -1.66 -4.61 11.97
N ASP A 140 -1.83 -5.93 11.80
CA ASP A 140 -1.38 -6.90 12.79
C ASP A 140 0.12 -6.82 13.04
N ALA A 141 0.48 -6.38 14.26
CA ALA A 141 1.86 -6.20 14.65
C ALA A 141 2.01 -6.19 16.18
N TYR A 142 3.22 -6.45 16.65
CA TYR A 142 3.56 -6.28 18.05
C TYR A 142 3.63 -4.81 18.44
N ALA A 143 3.31 -4.47 19.69
CA ALA A 143 3.34 -3.10 20.19
C ALA A 143 4.75 -2.50 20.13
N GLU A 144 4.94 -1.46 19.35
CA GLU A 144 6.21 -0.75 19.17
C GLU A 144 5.97 0.72 18.86
N THR A 145 6.97 1.55 19.14
CA THR A 145 7.07 2.91 18.61
C THR A 145 8.48 3.07 18.05
N SER A 146 8.59 3.31 16.77
CA SER A 146 9.86 3.31 16.02
C SER A 146 9.88 4.32 14.90
N VAL A 147 11.07 4.57 14.36
CA VAL A 147 11.26 5.18 13.05
C VAL A 147 11.17 4.05 12.03
N ASP A 148 10.10 4.02 11.27
CA ASP A 148 9.82 2.91 10.36
C ASP A 148 10.27 3.19 8.94
N ARG A 149 10.25 4.46 8.53
CA ARG A 149 10.79 4.90 7.25
C ARG A 149 11.63 6.17 7.42
N ALA A 150 12.80 6.18 6.82
CA ALA A 150 13.70 7.34 6.80
C ALA A 150 14.56 7.25 5.53
N TRP A 151 14.18 8.00 4.49
CA TRP A 151 14.84 7.89 3.21
C TRP A 151 15.08 9.25 2.55
N TYR A 152 16.05 9.24 1.62
CA TYR A 152 16.34 10.32 0.69
C TYR A 152 16.02 9.87 -0.73
N GLN A 153 15.30 10.73 -1.46
CA GLN A 153 15.00 10.56 -2.87
C GLN A 153 15.67 11.66 -3.68
N GLN A 154 16.19 11.30 -4.85
CA GLN A 154 16.76 12.24 -5.83
C GLN A 154 16.15 12.01 -7.20
N ASP A 155 15.59 13.05 -7.78
CA ASP A 155 15.21 13.06 -9.20
C ASP A 155 16.46 13.06 -10.08
N LEU A 156 16.46 12.23 -11.08
CA LEU A 156 17.55 12.06 -12.03
C LEU A 156 17.09 12.36 -13.46
N LEU A 157 18.03 12.68 -14.33
CA LEU A 157 17.81 12.80 -15.78
C LEU A 157 16.64 13.73 -16.16
N GLY A 158 16.41 14.80 -15.40
CA GLY A 158 15.31 15.73 -15.62
C GLY A 158 13.93 15.07 -15.40
N GLN A 159 13.79 14.33 -14.28
CA GLN A 159 12.60 13.57 -13.86
C GLN A 159 12.30 12.31 -14.71
N LYS A 160 13.25 11.85 -15.50
CA LYS A 160 13.16 10.56 -16.21
C LYS A 160 13.79 9.41 -15.42
N GLY A 161 14.23 9.67 -14.21
CA GLY A 161 14.74 8.70 -13.27
C GLY A 161 14.58 9.19 -11.87
N GLN A 162 14.61 8.27 -10.92
CA GLN A 162 14.50 8.50 -9.49
C GLN A 162 15.40 7.51 -8.78
N LEU A 163 16.14 7.96 -7.79
CA LEU A 163 16.91 7.14 -6.88
C LEU A 163 16.37 7.37 -5.47
N GLN A 164 16.11 6.30 -4.73
CA GLN A 164 15.73 6.38 -3.32
C GLN A 164 16.67 5.53 -2.48
N LEU A 165 17.09 6.02 -1.32
CA LEU A 165 18.04 5.35 -0.42
C LEU A 165 17.61 5.57 1.04
N GLY A 166 17.59 4.52 1.84
CA GLY A 166 17.27 4.65 3.26
C GLY A 166 16.60 3.43 3.88
N LEU A 167 15.86 3.67 4.94
CA LEU A 167 14.98 2.72 5.59
C LEU A 167 13.59 2.82 4.93
N MET A 168 13.09 1.74 4.34
CA MET A 168 11.88 1.75 3.49
C MET A 168 11.08 0.47 3.65
N TYR A 169 9.77 0.54 3.40
CA TYR A 169 8.97 -0.61 3.06
C TYR A 169 9.12 -0.91 1.57
N VAL A 170 9.35 -2.16 1.20
CA VAL A 170 9.59 -2.53 -0.21
C VAL A 170 8.30 -2.43 -1.03
N ASP A 171 7.17 -2.73 -0.41
CA ASP A 171 5.83 -2.64 -1.03
C ASP A 171 5.31 -1.20 -1.19
N ASP A 172 5.97 -0.21 -0.64
CA ASP A 172 5.73 1.19 -1.01
C ASP A 172 6.07 1.45 -2.49
N GLN A 173 7.03 0.72 -3.04
CA GLN A 173 7.60 0.94 -4.37
C GLN A 173 7.31 -0.19 -5.35
N PHE A 174 7.31 -1.44 -4.89
CA PHE A 174 7.12 -2.65 -5.67
C PHE A 174 5.87 -3.40 -5.22
N PHE A 175 5.37 -4.30 -6.03
CA PHE A 175 4.18 -5.13 -5.70
C PHE A 175 2.88 -4.34 -5.46
N THR A 176 2.86 -3.05 -5.78
CA THR A 176 1.74 -2.17 -5.46
C THR A 176 0.47 -2.59 -6.19
N VAL A 177 -0.65 -2.70 -5.47
CA VAL A 177 -1.98 -3.02 -6.01
C VAL A 177 -2.90 -1.81 -5.79
N PRO A 178 -3.02 -0.86 -6.74
CA PRO A 178 -3.69 0.43 -6.50
C PRO A 178 -5.14 0.32 -5.99
N TYR A 179 -5.91 -0.65 -6.49
CA TYR A 179 -7.29 -0.87 -6.04
C TYR A 179 -7.40 -1.88 -4.89
N GLY A 180 -6.28 -2.41 -4.39
CA GLY A 180 -6.23 -3.32 -3.25
C GLY A 180 -6.02 -2.64 -1.90
N GLN A 181 -5.67 -1.35 -1.89
CA GLN A 181 -5.11 -0.68 -0.72
C GLN A 181 -6.11 -0.41 0.42
N ASN A 182 -7.41 -0.37 0.14
CA ASN A 182 -8.44 -0.13 1.15
C ASN A 182 -9.01 -1.41 1.76
N PHE A 183 -8.66 -2.58 1.23
CA PHE A 183 -8.96 -3.85 1.89
C PHE A 183 -8.17 -3.98 3.20
N ILE A 184 -8.81 -4.55 4.22
CA ILE A 184 -8.19 -4.71 5.54
C ILE A 184 -7.20 -5.88 5.50
N SER A 185 -7.55 -6.94 4.81
CA SER A 185 -6.67 -8.10 4.63
C SER A 185 -5.41 -7.78 3.80
N LEU A 186 -4.30 -8.35 4.21
CA LEU A 186 -3.03 -8.25 3.49
C LEU A 186 -3.09 -8.92 2.10
N ASP A 187 -3.95 -9.89 1.89
CA ASP A 187 -4.10 -10.65 0.64
C ASP A 187 -4.39 -9.79 -0.60
N PHE A 188 -4.95 -8.59 -0.41
CA PHE A 188 -5.34 -7.71 -1.52
C PHE A 188 -4.44 -6.50 -1.70
N SER A 189 -3.80 -6.03 -0.63
CA SER A 189 -2.88 -4.90 -0.70
C SER A 189 -1.47 -5.29 -1.16
N SER A 190 -1.08 -6.56 -0.94
CA SER A 190 0.21 -7.13 -1.33
C SER A 190 0.07 -8.60 -1.75
N ASP A 191 1.06 -9.14 -2.44
CA ASP A 191 1.08 -10.54 -2.88
C ASP A 191 1.47 -11.47 -1.72
N ALA A 192 0.54 -12.34 -1.29
CA ALA A 192 0.73 -13.26 -0.17
C ALA A 192 1.91 -14.24 -0.38
N SER A 193 2.30 -14.55 -1.61
CA SER A 193 3.44 -15.45 -1.85
C SER A 193 4.79 -14.87 -1.43
N ILE A 194 4.92 -13.55 -1.41
CA ILE A 194 6.13 -12.85 -0.97
C ILE A 194 5.93 -12.14 0.37
N SER A 195 4.76 -11.53 0.63
CA SER A 195 4.50 -10.80 1.87
C SER A 195 4.56 -11.70 3.10
N THR A 196 4.08 -12.94 2.99
CA THR A 196 4.17 -13.95 4.05
C THR A 196 5.53 -14.66 4.16
N PHE A 197 6.52 -14.29 3.32
CA PHE A 197 7.78 -15.02 3.23
C PHE A 197 9.01 -14.13 3.46
N VAL A 198 9.29 -13.15 2.61
CA VAL A 198 10.57 -12.40 2.67
C VAL A 198 10.41 -10.89 2.47
N LEU A 199 9.21 -10.37 2.25
CA LEU A 199 9.02 -8.96 1.93
C LEU A 199 9.23 -8.07 3.17
N PRO A 200 10.18 -7.12 3.16
CA PRO A 200 10.26 -6.10 4.18
C PRO A 200 9.13 -5.08 3.99
N THR A 201 8.13 -5.16 4.85
CA THR A 201 6.95 -4.30 4.89
C THR A 201 6.61 -3.97 6.34
N PHE A 202 5.52 -3.24 6.57
CA PHE A 202 4.99 -3.02 7.93
C PHE A 202 4.99 -4.31 8.76
N PRO A 203 5.37 -4.29 10.04
CA PRO A 203 5.75 -3.13 10.85
C PRO A 203 7.25 -2.79 10.78
N LYS A 204 8.04 -3.36 9.89
CA LYS A 204 9.48 -3.16 9.88
C LYS A 204 10.07 -3.01 8.49
N GLY A 205 10.51 -1.79 8.18
CA GLY A 205 11.23 -1.50 6.95
C GLY A 205 12.62 -2.09 6.89
N ALA A 206 13.20 -2.12 5.70
CA ALA A 206 14.58 -2.54 5.45
C ALA A 206 15.45 -1.38 4.96
N TRP A 207 16.71 -1.39 5.35
CA TRP A 207 17.72 -0.54 4.74
C TRP A 207 18.04 -1.01 3.33
N GLY A 208 17.98 -0.08 2.39
CA GLY A 208 18.22 -0.39 1.00
C GLY A 208 18.15 0.82 0.10
N GLY A 209 17.90 0.57 -1.17
CA GLY A 209 17.68 1.60 -2.16
C GLY A 209 17.11 1.02 -3.43
N ASP A 210 16.48 1.88 -4.20
CA ASP A 210 15.91 1.57 -5.48
C ASP A 210 16.21 2.65 -6.52
N VAL A 211 16.08 2.28 -7.77
CA VAL A 211 16.15 3.18 -8.90
C VAL A 211 14.98 2.90 -9.83
N PHE A 212 14.31 3.98 -10.25
CA PHE A 212 13.27 3.97 -11.27
C PHE A 212 13.74 4.74 -12.50
N LEU A 213 13.41 4.23 -13.67
CA LEU A 213 13.65 4.87 -14.95
C LEU A 213 12.33 4.98 -15.72
N TYR A 214 12.05 6.16 -16.24
CA TYR A 214 10.84 6.49 -17.00
C TYR A 214 11.23 6.92 -18.41
N PRO A 215 11.47 5.98 -19.37
CA PRO A 215 11.87 6.32 -20.74
C PRO A 215 10.84 7.22 -21.42
N ASP A 216 9.57 6.96 -21.17
CA ASP A 216 8.44 7.74 -21.64
C ASP A 216 7.29 7.74 -20.62
N SER A 217 6.12 8.28 -20.99
CA SER A 217 4.94 8.35 -20.10
C SER A 217 4.21 7.01 -19.91
N HIS A 218 4.62 5.95 -20.59
CA HIS A 218 3.94 4.66 -20.56
C HIS A 218 4.75 3.57 -19.88
N LEU A 219 6.07 3.66 -19.94
CA LEU A 219 6.97 2.62 -19.45
C LEU A 219 7.75 3.08 -18.23
N SER A 220 7.87 2.20 -17.24
CA SER A 220 8.82 2.34 -16.16
C SER A 220 9.57 1.03 -15.94
N PHE A 221 10.85 1.15 -15.57
CA PHE A 221 11.72 0.06 -15.15
C PHE A 221 12.24 0.38 -13.77
N ALA A 222 12.15 -0.58 -12.86
CA ALA A 222 12.62 -0.41 -11.50
C ALA A 222 13.52 -1.56 -11.07
N ALA A 223 14.50 -1.23 -10.21
CA ALA A 223 15.32 -2.22 -9.51
C ALA A 223 15.61 -1.71 -8.10
N GLY A 224 15.47 -2.61 -7.11
CA GLY A 224 15.75 -2.31 -5.71
C GLY A 224 16.62 -3.39 -5.08
N LEU A 225 17.43 -2.99 -4.12
CA LEU A 225 18.28 -3.87 -3.31
C LEU A 225 18.10 -3.49 -1.84
N PHE A 226 17.59 -4.43 -1.05
CA PHE A 226 17.24 -4.22 0.34
C PHE A 226 17.93 -5.27 1.23
N LYS A 227 18.19 -4.91 2.47
CA LYS A 227 18.62 -5.89 3.46
C LYS A 227 17.49 -6.90 3.67
N ASP A 228 17.85 -8.18 3.68
CA ASP A 228 16.91 -9.25 3.97
C ASP A 228 16.21 -9.02 5.34
N HIS A 229 14.93 -9.31 5.38
CA HIS A 229 14.12 -9.34 6.59
C HIS A 229 14.10 -10.79 7.11
N ALA A 230 14.66 -11.00 8.29
CA ALA A 230 14.65 -12.32 8.92
C ALA A 230 13.22 -12.69 9.31
N THR A 231 12.59 -13.56 8.53
CA THR A 231 11.36 -14.23 8.94
C THR A 231 11.71 -15.43 9.83
N GLU A 232 10.75 -16.00 10.54
CA GLU A 232 10.93 -17.22 11.35
C GLU A 232 11.46 -18.41 10.52
N LEU A 233 11.25 -18.38 9.20
CA LEU A 233 11.68 -19.40 8.25
C LEU A 233 13.07 -19.14 7.68
N SER A 234 13.58 -17.90 7.77
CA SER A 234 14.95 -17.61 7.36
C SER A 234 15.95 -18.00 8.44
N TYR A 235 16.97 -18.75 8.07
CA TYR A 235 17.96 -19.26 9.02
C TYR A 235 19.15 -18.31 9.23
N ASP A 236 19.34 -17.36 8.34
CA ASP A 236 20.48 -16.43 8.37
C ASP A 236 20.03 -15.06 7.82
N PRO A 237 19.90 -14.06 8.69
CA PRO A 237 19.48 -12.71 8.30
C PRO A 237 20.56 -11.92 7.53
N GLY A 238 21.54 -12.58 6.97
CA GLY A 238 22.64 -11.97 6.22
C GLY A 238 22.38 -11.80 4.73
N GLY A 239 21.18 -12.10 4.25
CA GLY A 239 20.80 -12.01 2.84
C GLY A 239 20.46 -10.59 2.38
N GLN A 240 20.15 -10.50 1.10
CA GLN A 240 19.67 -9.29 0.42
C GLN A 240 18.51 -9.67 -0.49
N LEU A 241 17.47 -8.87 -0.45
CA LEU A 241 16.34 -8.94 -1.39
C LEU A 241 16.62 -8.02 -2.57
N LEU A 242 16.77 -8.60 -3.75
CA LEU A 242 16.78 -7.90 -5.03
C LEU A 242 15.38 -7.98 -5.64
N VAL A 243 14.81 -6.86 -6.04
CA VAL A 243 13.53 -6.77 -6.75
C VAL A 243 13.72 -6.04 -8.06
N THR A 244 13.06 -6.51 -9.11
CA THR A 244 12.98 -5.79 -10.40
C THR A 244 11.53 -5.77 -10.86
N GLU A 245 11.11 -4.65 -11.43
CA GLU A 245 9.76 -4.48 -11.97
C GLU A 245 9.79 -3.69 -13.28
N GLU A 246 9.02 -4.15 -14.23
CA GLU A 246 8.66 -3.43 -15.43
C GLU A 246 7.17 -3.12 -15.37
N ALA A 247 6.80 -1.86 -15.57
CA ALA A 247 5.40 -1.48 -15.62
C ALA A 247 5.08 -0.72 -16.91
N TRP A 248 3.93 -1.05 -17.47
CA TRP A 248 3.30 -0.32 -18.54
C TRP A 248 2.01 0.33 -18.06
N GLN A 249 1.84 1.60 -18.35
CA GLN A 249 0.61 2.33 -18.08
C GLN A 249 0.07 2.98 -19.36
N GLY A 250 -1.21 2.88 -19.57
CA GLY A 250 -1.86 3.38 -20.75
C GLY A 250 -3.36 3.44 -20.61
N ARG A 251 -4.05 3.30 -21.73
CA ARG A 251 -5.51 3.31 -21.76
C ARG A 251 -6.04 2.14 -22.58
N TRP A 252 -7.01 1.44 -22.03
CA TRP A 252 -7.78 0.40 -22.72
C TRP A 252 -9.23 0.87 -22.84
N GLY A 253 -9.80 0.85 -24.03
CA GLY A 253 -11.14 1.40 -24.25
C GLY A 253 -11.31 2.88 -23.85
N GLY A 254 -10.21 3.65 -23.78
CA GLY A 254 -10.20 5.03 -23.31
C GLY A 254 -10.06 5.20 -21.80
N LEU A 255 -10.03 4.11 -21.02
CA LEU A 255 -9.90 4.10 -19.55
C LEU A 255 -8.48 3.68 -19.10
N PRO A 256 -7.99 4.17 -17.96
CA PRO A 256 -6.66 3.85 -17.45
C PRO A 256 -6.45 2.35 -17.21
N LEU A 257 -5.29 1.84 -17.65
CA LEU A 257 -4.81 0.48 -17.39
C LEU A 257 -3.34 0.56 -16.99
N LYS A 258 -2.95 -0.15 -15.93
CA LYS A 258 -1.55 -0.38 -15.51
C LYS A 258 -1.30 -1.88 -15.44
N LEU A 259 -0.18 -2.32 -16.02
CA LEU A 259 0.32 -3.69 -15.95
C LEU A 259 1.71 -3.66 -15.35
N GLN A 260 1.97 -4.51 -14.38
CA GLN A 260 3.26 -4.64 -13.70
C GLN A 260 3.68 -6.11 -13.76
N VAL A 261 4.92 -6.34 -14.11
CA VAL A 261 5.56 -7.67 -14.07
C VAL A 261 6.89 -7.50 -13.37
N GLY A 262 7.11 -8.31 -12.35
CA GLY A 262 8.34 -8.25 -11.59
C GLY A 262 8.91 -9.61 -11.23
N ALA A 263 10.14 -9.58 -10.77
CA ALA A 263 10.86 -10.72 -10.25
C ALA A 263 11.62 -10.31 -8.99
N TRP A 264 11.75 -11.24 -8.08
CA TRP A 264 12.54 -11.06 -6.87
C TRP A 264 13.52 -12.21 -6.64
N LEU A 265 14.63 -11.90 -5.98
CA LEU A 265 15.66 -12.83 -5.57
C LEU A 265 16.13 -12.45 -4.17
N ASP A 266 15.90 -13.34 -3.21
CA ASP A 266 16.52 -13.25 -1.89
C ASP A 266 17.73 -14.18 -1.80
N THR A 267 18.85 -13.64 -1.33
CA THR A 267 20.13 -14.34 -1.22
C THR A 267 20.34 -14.97 0.16
N GLY A 268 19.36 -14.88 1.05
CA GLY A 268 19.38 -15.46 2.38
C GLY A 268 19.48 -16.97 2.39
N ARG A 269 19.47 -17.52 3.58
CA ARG A 269 19.55 -18.96 3.83
C ARG A 269 18.25 -19.45 4.45
N PHE A 270 17.57 -20.35 3.77
CA PHE A 270 16.25 -20.82 4.12
C PHE A 270 16.25 -22.28 4.55
N ARG A 271 15.46 -22.63 5.57
CA ARG A 271 15.22 -24.00 5.99
C ARG A 271 14.12 -24.62 5.11
N ARG A 272 14.40 -25.77 4.52
CA ARG A 272 13.39 -26.52 3.77
C ARG A 272 12.42 -27.26 4.69
N PHE A 273 11.17 -27.34 4.32
CA PHE A 273 10.15 -28.09 5.05
C PHE A 273 10.50 -29.59 5.20
N LEU A 274 11.08 -30.21 4.18
CA LEU A 274 11.51 -31.61 4.20
C LEU A 274 12.94 -31.83 4.74
N GLY A 275 13.53 -30.79 5.31
CA GLY A 275 14.86 -30.80 5.90
C GLY A 275 15.97 -30.33 4.97
N GLY A 276 17.09 -29.93 5.58
CA GLY A 276 18.20 -29.28 4.89
C GLY A 276 17.96 -27.76 4.71
N THR A 277 18.86 -27.14 3.98
CA THR A 277 18.86 -25.68 3.72
C THR A 277 19.07 -25.41 2.23
N VAL A 278 18.57 -24.29 1.79
CA VAL A 278 18.81 -23.75 0.46
C VAL A 278 19.31 -22.30 0.61
N HIS A 279 20.26 -21.91 -0.23
CA HIS A 279 20.72 -20.55 -0.37
C HIS A 279 20.01 -19.94 -1.58
N ARG A 280 19.25 -18.91 -1.39
CA ARG A 280 18.46 -18.17 -2.35
C ARG A 280 17.05 -18.73 -2.52
N ALA A 281 16.14 -17.80 -2.61
CA ALA A 281 14.77 -17.98 -3.06
C ALA A 281 14.49 -16.94 -4.14
N ALA A 282 13.78 -17.31 -5.19
CA ALA A 282 13.47 -16.39 -6.27
C ALA A 282 12.14 -16.76 -6.91
N ALA A 283 11.39 -15.77 -7.34
CA ALA A 283 10.16 -15.97 -8.08
C ALA A 283 9.72 -14.72 -8.83
N VAL A 284 8.50 -14.74 -9.35
CA VAL A 284 7.93 -13.71 -10.21
C VAL A 284 6.54 -13.34 -9.72
N TYR A 285 6.11 -12.12 -10.06
CA TYR A 285 4.77 -11.61 -9.80
C TYR A 285 4.23 -10.79 -10.97
N LEU A 286 2.92 -10.61 -10.97
CA LEU A 286 2.19 -9.80 -11.93
C LEU A 286 1.08 -9.06 -11.20
N VAL A 287 0.91 -7.76 -11.51
CA VAL A 287 -0.24 -6.97 -11.08
C VAL A 287 -0.84 -6.26 -12.29
N ALA A 288 -2.17 -6.31 -12.40
CA ALA A 288 -2.93 -5.55 -13.37
C ALA A 288 -3.98 -4.71 -12.65
N SER A 289 -4.10 -3.45 -13.03
CA SER A 289 -5.10 -2.53 -12.47
C SER A 289 -5.76 -1.75 -13.59
N GLU A 290 -7.08 -1.82 -13.68
CA GLU A 290 -7.84 -1.20 -14.76
C GLU A 290 -9.04 -0.42 -14.22
N LYS A 291 -9.31 0.76 -14.80
CA LYS A 291 -10.56 1.47 -14.61
C LYS A 291 -11.57 0.91 -15.62
N LEU A 292 -12.62 0.24 -15.13
CA LEU A 292 -13.64 -0.38 -15.98
C LEU A 292 -14.72 0.61 -16.42
N TRP A 293 -15.01 1.59 -15.56
CA TRP A 293 -16.01 2.59 -15.83
C TRP A 293 -15.68 3.90 -15.09
N GLN A 294 -15.96 5.02 -15.75
CA GLN A 294 -15.73 6.36 -15.21
C GLN A 294 -16.87 7.28 -15.68
N PRO A 295 -17.57 7.98 -14.77
CA PRO A 295 -18.57 8.94 -15.16
C PRO A 295 -17.93 10.15 -15.82
N ALA A 296 -18.62 10.73 -16.81
CA ALA A 296 -18.14 11.92 -17.50
C ALA A 296 -17.89 13.07 -16.52
N GLY A 297 -16.72 13.73 -16.67
CA GLY A 297 -16.36 14.88 -15.85
C GLY A 297 -15.80 14.57 -14.45
N SER A 298 -15.57 13.30 -14.12
CA SER A 298 -14.94 12.92 -12.85
C SER A 298 -13.79 11.94 -13.09
N ALA A 299 -12.58 12.27 -12.65
CA ALA A 299 -11.43 11.37 -12.73
C ALA A 299 -11.44 10.33 -11.60
N ASP A 300 -11.93 10.70 -10.43
CA ASP A 300 -11.79 9.92 -9.20
C ASP A 300 -12.90 8.89 -9.02
N ARG A 301 -14.11 9.18 -9.52
CA ARG A 301 -15.26 8.27 -9.44
C ARG A 301 -15.21 7.18 -10.50
N GLY A 302 -15.86 6.05 -10.21
CA GLY A 302 -16.02 4.96 -11.17
C GLY A 302 -15.73 3.60 -10.58
N ILE A 303 -15.62 2.61 -11.45
CA ILE A 303 -15.34 1.23 -11.09
C ILE A 303 -13.92 0.89 -11.54
N GLY A 304 -13.08 0.49 -10.61
CA GLY A 304 -11.76 -0.07 -10.84
C GLY A 304 -11.74 -1.57 -10.55
N MET A 305 -10.78 -2.27 -11.14
CA MET A 305 -10.48 -3.66 -10.85
C MET A 305 -8.98 -3.85 -10.68
N PHE A 306 -8.62 -4.90 -9.95
CA PHE A 306 -7.26 -5.39 -9.92
C PHE A 306 -7.22 -6.91 -10.09
N LEU A 307 -6.08 -7.38 -10.56
CA LEU A 307 -5.67 -8.77 -10.56
C LEU A 307 -4.22 -8.80 -10.10
N GLN A 308 -3.89 -9.68 -9.17
CA GLN A 308 -2.52 -9.96 -8.76
C GLN A 308 -2.25 -11.46 -8.83
N TYR A 309 -1.02 -11.80 -9.13
CA TYR A 309 -0.53 -13.18 -9.15
C TYR A 309 0.93 -13.19 -8.76
N GLY A 310 1.31 -14.09 -7.87
CA GLY A 310 2.69 -14.29 -7.50
C GLY A 310 3.03 -15.72 -7.17
N THR A 311 4.32 -15.97 -7.07
CA THR A 311 4.86 -17.29 -6.77
C THR A 311 5.99 -17.22 -5.76
N ALA A 312 6.21 -18.33 -5.04
CA ALA A 312 7.38 -18.52 -4.20
C ALA A 312 7.84 -19.99 -4.25
N PRO A 313 9.13 -20.28 -3.91
CA PRO A 313 9.65 -21.63 -3.95
C PRO A 313 8.99 -22.55 -2.92
N ALA A 314 8.26 -23.56 -3.37
CA ALA A 314 7.46 -24.48 -2.54
C ALA A 314 8.26 -25.19 -1.44
N SER A 315 9.58 -25.32 -1.60
CA SER A 315 10.42 -26.01 -0.61
C SER A 315 10.68 -25.19 0.66
N VAL A 316 10.41 -23.88 0.63
CA VAL A 316 10.71 -22.93 1.73
C VAL A 316 9.60 -21.96 2.04
N ALA A 317 8.70 -21.68 1.12
CA ALA A 317 7.54 -20.80 1.31
C ALA A 317 6.26 -21.61 1.55
N ALA A 318 5.45 -21.21 2.53
CA ALA A 318 4.18 -21.84 2.82
C ALA A 318 3.17 -21.60 1.69
N VAL A 319 3.04 -20.35 1.25
CA VAL A 319 2.27 -19.95 0.07
C VAL A 319 3.18 -20.05 -1.16
N ARG A 320 2.96 -21.05 -2.02
CA ARG A 320 3.76 -21.26 -3.23
C ARG A 320 3.24 -20.53 -4.46
N GLN A 321 1.96 -20.17 -4.45
CA GLN A 321 1.29 -19.36 -5.46
C GLN A 321 0.15 -18.59 -4.81
N HIS A 322 -0.05 -17.38 -5.25
CA HIS A 322 -1.16 -16.54 -4.83
C HIS A 322 -1.84 -15.95 -6.06
N ILE A 323 -3.15 -15.86 -6.03
CA ILE A 323 -3.95 -15.10 -6.98
C ILE A 323 -5.00 -14.32 -6.20
N GLY A 324 -5.09 -13.01 -6.47
CA GLY A 324 -6.09 -12.13 -5.92
C GLY A 324 -6.73 -11.28 -7.01
N PHE A 325 -8.03 -11.04 -6.91
CA PHE A 325 -8.72 -10.09 -7.77
C PHE A 325 -9.83 -9.37 -7.01
N GLY A 326 -10.12 -8.14 -7.40
CA GLY A 326 -11.18 -7.36 -6.78
C GLY A 326 -11.75 -6.28 -7.67
N LEU A 327 -12.89 -5.77 -7.23
CA LEU A 327 -13.61 -4.65 -7.81
C LEU A 327 -13.82 -3.58 -6.74
N VAL A 328 -13.60 -2.35 -7.11
CA VAL A 328 -13.77 -1.18 -6.24
C VAL A 328 -14.62 -0.14 -6.96
N TRP A 329 -15.69 0.31 -6.33
CA TRP A 329 -16.57 1.36 -6.85
C TRP A 329 -16.50 2.59 -5.97
N THR A 330 -15.85 3.65 -6.45
CA THR A 330 -15.74 4.94 -5.78
C THR A 330 -16.86 5.89 -6.27
N GLY A 331 -17.54 6.54 -5.34
CA GLY A 331 -18.56 7.54 -5.63
C GLY A 331 -19.85 6.94 -6.20
N LEU A 332 -20.43 5.96 -5.49
CA LEU A 332 -21.70 5.29 -5.89
C LEU A 332 -22.84 6.27 -6.14
N ALA A 333 -22.94 7.29 -5.29
CA ALA A 333 -23.95 8.34 -5.43
C ALA A 333 -23.30 9.71 -5.67
N ALA A 334 -24.01 10.58 -6.39
CA ALA A 334 -23.50 11.94 -6.62
C ALA A 334 -23.38 12.76 -5.33
N SER A 335 -24.20 12.45 -4.33
CA SER A 335 -24.15 13.05 -2.99
C SER A 335 -23.04 12.50 -2.10
N ARG A 336 -22.42 11.38 -2.50
CA ARG A 336 -21.38 10.66 -1.76
C ARG A 336 -20.23 10.33 -2.73
N PRO A 337 -19.51 11.35 -3.26
CA PRO A 337 -18.55 11.16 -4.35
C PRO A 337 -17.25 10.47 -3.91
N HIS A 338 -16.97 10.41 -2.61
CA HIS A 338 -15.74 9.85 -2.02
C HIS A 338 -15.98 8.53 -1.27
N ASP A 339 -17.25 8.12 -1.11
CA ASP A 339 -17.52 6.80 -0.53
C ASP A 339 -17.08 5.70 -1.49
N GLU A 340 -16.63 4.59 -0.92
CA GLU A 340 -16.13 3.47 -1.68
C GLU A 340 -16.73 2.15 -1.20
N ILE A 341 -16.98 1.24 -2.13
CA ILE A 341 -17.32 -0.15 -1.85
C ILE A 341 -16.34 -1.05 -2.59
N GLY A 342 -15.79 -2.01 -1.90
CA GLY A 342 -14.91 -3.04 -2.47
C GLY A 342 -15.43 -4.43 -2.23
N ILE A 343 -15.12 -5.33 -3.16
CA ILE A 343 -15.25 -6.78 -2.99
C ILE A 343 -14.05 -7.44 -3.67
N ALA A 344 -13.41 -8.37 -2.97
CA ALA A 344 -12.25 -9.07 -3.49
C ALA A 344 -12.25 -10.55 -3.07
N PHE A 345 -11.57 -11.36 -3.87
CA PHE A 345 -11.35 -12.78 -3.61
C PHE A 345 -9.89 -13.11 -3.84
N SER A 346 -9.34 -13.97 -2.96
CA SER A 346 -8.00 -14.54 -3.10
C SER A 346 -8.01 -16.05 -2.97
N ASP A 347 -7.01 -16.70 -3.57
CA ASP A 347 -6.70 -18.12 -3.39
C ASP A 347 -5.19 -18.32 -3.31
N SER A 348 -4.73 -18.76 -2.16
CA SER A 348 -3.34 -19.03 -1.85
C SER A 348 -3.08 -20.53 -1.88
N LEU A 349 -2.36 -21.03 -2.91
CA LEU A 349 -1.98 -22.42 -3.01
C LEU A 349 -0.79 -22.72 -2.10
N LEU A 350 -1.00 -23.65 -1.17
CA LEU A 350 -0.01 -24.00 -0.16
C LEU A 350 0.94 -25.08 -0.67
N THR A 351 2.14 -25.10 -0.09
CA THR A 351 3.12 -26.13 -0.42
C THR A 351 2.68 -27.52 0.06
N ALA A 352 2.89 -28.53 -0.76
CA ALA A 352 2.72 -29.92 -0.36
C ALA A 352 3.87 -30.44 0.53
N GLU A 353 4.97 -29.70 0.66
CA GLU A 353 6.11 -30.06 1.50
C GLU A 353 5.89 -29.75 2.99
N ASN A 354 4.85 -28.99 3.33
CA ASN A 354 4.40 -28.77 4.70
C ASN A 354 3.16 -29.64 5.00
N ARG A 355 2.83 -29.83 6.28
CA ARG A 355 1.74 -30.72 6.73
C ARG A 355 0.42 -29.98 6.84
N PHE A 356 0.01 -29.26 5.81
CA PHE A 356 -1.31 -28.67 5.73
C PHE A 356 -2.39 -29.76 5.52
N ARG A 357 -3.57 -29.57 6.15
CA ARG A 357 -4.71 -30.46 5.94
C ARG A 357 -5.32 -30.26 4.54
N TYR A 358 -5.36 -29.03 4.08
CA TYR A 358 -5.80 -28.61 2.75
C TYR A 358 -4.66 -27.90 2.04
N GLY A 359 -4.55 -28.04 0.74
CA GLY A 359 -3.49 -27.46 -0.07
C GLY A 359 -3.76 -26.02 -0.51
N TYR A 360 -4.70 -25.33 0.13
CA TYR A 360 -5.05 -23.96 -0.19
C TYR A 360 -5.71 -23.25 1.00
N GLU A 361 -5.62 -21.94 0.99
CA GLU A 361 -6.35 -20.98 1.81
C GLU A 361 -7.03 -20.00 0.87
N SER A 362 -8.29 -19.65 1.09
CA SER A 362 -9.00 -18.69 0.25
C SER A 362 -9.75 -17.71 1.11
N GLU A 363 -9.85 -16.50 0.62
CA GLU A 363 -10.55 -15.40 1.26
C GLU A 363 -11.53 -14.71 0.32
N LEU A 364 -12.62 -14.24 0.88
CA LEU A 364 -13.56 -13.28 0.28
C LEU A 364 -13.75 -12.13 1.25
N GLU A 365 -13.39 -10.92 0.85
CA GLU A 365 -13.58 -9.70 1.63
C GLU A 365 -14.52 -8.73 0.93
N GLY A 366 -15.27 -7.97 1.71
CA GLY A 366 -16.11 -6.89 1.23
C GLY A 366 -16.26 -5.78 2.25
N TYR A 367 -16.07 -4.53 1.80
CA TYR A 367 -16.17 -3.36 2.65
C TYR A 367 -17.05 -2.26 2.07
N TYR A 368 -17.47 -1.36 2.94
CA TYR A 368 -17.98 -0.04 2.57
C TYR A 368 -17.23 1.04 3.37
N GLN A 369 -16.52 1.92 2.66
CA GLN A 369 -15.80 3.03 3.27
C GLN A 369 -16.61 4.33 3.16
N PHE A 370 -16.96 4.89 4.30
CA PHE A 370 -17.60 6.20 4.41
C PHE A 370 -16.54 7.30 4.46
N ASP A 371 -16.61 8.27 3.57
CA ASP A 371 -16.02 9.57 3.79
C ASP A 371 -16.88 10.36 4.80
N ALA A 372 -16.44 10.39 6.06
CA ALA A 372 -17.12 11.10 7.14
C ALA A 372 -16.75 12.59 7.22
N SER A 373 -16.02 13.09 6.21
CA SER A 373 -15.52 14.46 6.09
C SER A 373 -14.38 14.81 7.07
N HIS A 374 -13.71 15.92 6.81
CA HIS A 374 -12.65 16.46 7.69
C HIS A 374 -11.51 15.49 8.00
N GLY A 375 -11.17 14.62 7.06
CA GLY A 375 -10.09 13.62 7.22
C GLY A 375 -10.50 12.32 7.90
N TRP A 376 -11.77 12.17 8.28
CA TRP A 376 -12.29 10.94 8.87
C TRP A 376 -12.86 9.99 7.82
N THR A 377 -12.51 8.71 7.94
CA THR A 377 -13.18 7.61 7.25
C THR A 377 -13.63 6.55 8.26
N ILE A 378 -14.73 5.87 7.95
CA ILE A 378 -15.26 4.75 8.73
C ILE A 378 -15.56 3.63 7.75
N GLN A 379 -15.04 2.44 8.00
CA GLN A 379 -15.14 1.31 7.10
C GLN A 379 -15.59 0.05 7.86
N PRO A 380 -16.89 -0.28 7.84
CA PRO A 380 -17.32 -1.64 8.14
C PRO A 380 -16.81 -2.60 7.07
N ASP A 381 -16.36 -3.75 7.53
CA ASP A 381 -15.73 -4.79 6.75
C ASP A 381 -16.23 -6.18 7.12
N PHE A 382 -16.15 -7.10 6.17
CA PHE A 382 -16.60 -8.47 6.32
C PHE A 382 -15.70 -9.40 5.52
N GLU A 383 -15.16 -10.42 6.20
CA GLU A 383 -14.28 -11.42 5.61
C GLU A 383 -14.82 -12.83 5.79
N TYR A 384 -14.65 -13.65 4.78
CA TYR A 384 -14.90 -15.08 4.83
C TYR A 384 -13.64 -15.85 4.46
N TRP A 385 -13.08 -16.55 5.43
CA TRP A 385 -11.88 -17.36 5.30
C TRP A 385 -12.23 -18.83 5.15
N ARG A 386 -11.72 -19.48 4.11
CA ARG A 386 -11.84 -20.91 3.87
C ARG A 386 -10.48 -21.56 4.03
N HIS A 387 -10.40 -22.53 4.93
CA HIS A 387 -9.18 -23.27 5.30
C HIS A 387 -8.03 -22.38 5.81
N PRO A 388 -8.24 -21.51 6.81
CA PRO A 388 -7.17 -20.71 7.38
C PRO A 388 -5.96 -21.57 7.75
N SER A 389 -4.74 -21.15 7.34
CA SER A 389 -3.49 -21.92 7.42
C SER A 389 -3.63 -23.38 6.97
N GLY A 390 -4.33 -23.61 5.84
CA GLY A 390 -4.56 -24.95 5.33
C GLY A 390 -5.48 -25.80 6.21
N GLY A 391 -6.38 -25.18 6.98
CA GLY A 391 -7.46 -25.82 7.74
C GLY A 391 -7.12 -26.12 9.21
N ILE A 392 -6.38 -25.23 9.85
CA ILE A 392 -6.19 -25.27 11.32
C ILE A 392 -7.51 -25.02 12.02
N THR A 393 -8.33 -24.08 11.52
CA THR A 393 -9.69 -23.83 11.99
C THR A 393 -10.74 -24.22 10.94
N PRO A 394 -12.02 -24.36 11.30
CA PRO A 394 -13.12 -24.39 10.36
C PRO A 394 -13.16 -23.12 9.51
N PRO A 395 -13.95 -23.09 8.42
CA PRO A 395 -14.22 -21.83 7.72
C PRO A 395 -14.69 -20.75 8.68
N THR A 396 -14.13 -19.56 8.58
CA THR A 396 -14.28 -18.50 9.55
C THR A 396 -14.90 -17.26 8.90
N VAL A 397 -15.82 -16.63 9.61
CA VAL A 397 -16.40 -15.32 9.26
C VAL A 397 -15.92 -14.31 10.28
N LEU A 398 -15.26 -13.26 9.79
CA LEU A 398 -14.79 -12.12 10.58
C LEU A 398 -15.59 -10.88 10.20
N GLY A 399 -15.97 -10.07 11.16
CA GLY A 399 -16.47 -8.72 10.95
C GLY A 399 -15.49 -7.73 11.55
N ALA A 400 -15.17 -6.67 10.83
CA ALA A 400 -14.26 -5.63 11.29
C ALA A 400 -14.84 -4.22 11.08
N VAL A 401 -14.32 -3.26 11.81
CA VAL A 401 -14.57 -1.84 11.58
C VAL A 401 -13.25 -1.10 11.69
N ARG A 402 -12.86 -0.44 10.59
CA ARG A 402 -11.72 0.47 10.54
C ARG A 402 -12.20 1.92 10.67
N VAL A 403 -11.58 2.68 11.56
CA VAL A 403 -11.78 4.13 11.68
C VAL A 403 -10.44 4.81 11.47
N MET A 404 -10.38 5.74 10.53
CA MET A 404 -9.14 6.45 10.23
C MET A 404 -9.35 7.96 10.26
N TYR A 405 -8.37 8.68 10.76
CA TYR A 405 -8.25 10.13 10.72
C TYR A 405 -6.93 10.53 10.10
N SER A 406 -6.97 11.22 8.96
CA SER A 406 -5.79 11.76 8.27
C SER A 406 -5.67 13.28 8.49
N PHE A 407 -4.43 13.79 8.69
CA PHE A 407 -4.16 15.18 9.01
C PHE A 407 -2.91 15.75 8.31
#